data_68e80c42d262dfa1b1a6091e91adfb66
#
_entry.id   68e80c42d262dfa1b1a6091e91adfb66
#
_cell.length_a   1.000
_cell.length_b   1.000
_cell.length_c   1.000
_cell.angle_alpha   90.00
_cell.angle_beta   90.00
_cell.angle_gamma   90.00
#
_symmetry.space_group_name_H-M   'P 1'
#
loop_
_entity.id
_entity.type
_entity.pdbx_description
1 polymer ?
#
loop_
_entity_poly.entity_id
_entity_poly.type
_entity_poly.pdbx_seq_one_letter_code
_entity_poly.pdbx_strand_id
1 'polypeptide(L)'
;GAKPAAPSVPATAASSTVLTPANVPVPSPVGGNTPMTLPGDPGQDEYGSVRVERLSKIRKTIANQMHASWSTVPRVTNFDDADVTDLETFRRSSKDDYAAQGIKLTTMPFLIKAVATALRLHPAMNAVIDMDNDQVTYRDYVNMGIAIDSERGLVVPNLRHVDSLGIPEIAKGLADLATRVRNNNFGVDELRGGTFTISNLGAIGGTYSTPIVNVPEVAILLVGRTRKLPVVMEDDSIQARQMMPLSLSYDHRLVDVAL
;
A
#
# COMPACT_ATOMS: atom_id res chain seq x y z
N GLY A 1 -41.47 39.68 53.99
CA GLY A 1 -41.06 38.32 53.75
C GLY A 1 -39.58 38.28 53.32
N ALA A 2 -38.70 37.85 54.22
CA ALA A 2 -37.26 37.69 53.93
C ALA A 2 -36.96 36.48 53.10
N LYS A 3 -36.13 36.64 52.09
CA LYS A 3 -35.62 35.59 51.22
C LYS A 3 -34.46 34.84 51.91
N PRO A 4 -34.41 33.50 51.96
CA PRO A 4 -33.31 32.83 52.62
C PRO A 4 -32.05 32.86 51.74
N ALA A 5 -30.90 33.07 52.39
CA ALA A 5 -29.57 33.10 51.78
C ALA A 5 -29.11 31.68 51.45
N ALA A 6 -28.46 31.50 50.28
CA ALA A 6 -27.86 30.27 49.84
C ALA A 6 -26.54 30.01 50.62
N PRO A 7 -26.18 28.72 50.89
CA PRO A 7 -24.96 28.41 51.60
C PRO A 7 -23.72 28.59 50.67
N SER A 8 -22.69 29.25 51.18
CA SER A 8 -21.40 29.42 50.57
C SER A 8 -20.58 28.13 50.66
N VAL A 9 -20.14 27.61 49.50
CA VAL A 9 -19.21 26.50 49.41
C VAL A 9 -17.78 27.02 49.50
N PRO A 10 -16.89 26.48 50.34
CA PRO A 10 -15.50 26.95 50.41
C PRO A 10 -14.75 26.54 49.13
N ALA A 11 -14.09 27.51 48.51
CA ALA A 11 -13.21 27.30 47.37
C ALA A 11 -11.94 26.58 47.83
N THR A 12 -11.83 25.31 47.52
CA THR A 12 -10.56 24.56 47.64
C THR A 12 -9.65 25.00 46.47
N ALA A 13 -8.57 25.70 46.82
CA ALA A 13 -7.54 26.08 45.85
C ALA A 13 -6.85 24.80 45.34
N ALA A 14 -7.14 24.43 44.09
CA ALA A 14 -6.40 23.40 43.37
C ALA A 14 -5.03 23.99 43.00
N SER A 15 -3.96 23.51 43.65
CA SER A 15 -2.58 23.75 43.21
C SER A 15 -2.41 23.11 41.82
N SER A 16 -2.35 23.94 40.80
CA SER A 16 -1.95 23.53 39.45
C SER A 16 -0.44 23.24 39.46
N THR A 17 -0.11 21.98 39.63
CA THR A 17 1.26 21.48 39.36
C THR A 17 1.48 21.60 37.86
N VAL A 18 2.23 22.59 37.41
CA VAL A 18 2.73 22.70 36.04
C VAL A 18 3.67 21.54 35.81
N LEU A 19 3.20 20.52 35.09
CA LEU A 19 4.06 19.45 34.59
C LEU A 19 5.02 20.07 33.59
N THR A 20 6.27 20.22 33.97
CA THR A 20 7.37 20.54 33.06
C THR A 20 7.40 19.41 31.99
N PRO A 21 7.39 19.72 30.67
CA PRO A 21 7.49 18.67 29.68
C PRO A 21 8.78 17.90 29.89
N ALA A 22 8.66 16.60 30.10
CA ALA A 22 9.80 15.69 30.15
C ALA A 22 10.62 15.91 28.88
N ASN A 23 11.93 16.05 29.06
CA ASN A 23 12.91 16.19 27.99
C ASN A 23 12.87 14.90 27.17
N VAL A 24 12.02 14.84 26.14
CA VAL A 24 12.00 13.74 25.17
C VAL A 24 13.28 13.88 24.38
N PRO A 25 14.19 12.89 24.40
CA PRO A 25 15.39 12.95 23.58
C PRO A 25 14.96 13.08 22.12
N VAL A 26 15.30 14.20 21.50
CA VAL A 26 15.19 14.34 20.06
C VAL A 26 16.15 13.32 19.46
N PRO A 27 15.69 12.36 18.64
CA PRO A 27 16.60 11.42 18.02
C PRO A 27 17.64 12.21 17.22
N SER A 28 18.91 12.02 17.54
CA SER A 28 20.00 12.59 16.77
C SER A 28 19.86 12.20 15.31
N PRO A 29 20.12 13.10 14.35
CA PRO A 29 20.08 12.75 12.94
C PRO A 29 21.09 11.62 12.70
N VAL A 30 20.55 10.44 12.39
CA VAL A 30 21.34 9.27 11.99
C VAL A 30 21.84 9.54 10.57
N GLY A 31 23.16 9.59 10.42
CA GLY A 31 23.80 9.53 9.13
C GLY A 31 24.57 10.79 8.80
N GLY A 32 25.90 10.62 8.66
CA GLY A 32 26.78 11.64 8.13
C GLY A 32 26.23 12.20 6.82
N ASN A 33 26.17 13.51 6.73
CA ASN A 33 25.93 14.26 5.49
C ASN A 33 27.06 13.99 4.49
N THR A 34 27.03 12.86 3.82
CA THR A 34 27.72 12.76 2.53
C THR A 34 26.87 13.61 1.60
N PRO A 35 27.42 14.68 0.98
CA PRO A 35 26.65 15.47 0.05
C PRO A 35 26.12 14.56 -1.05
N MET A 36 24.79 14.48 -1.18
CA MET A 36 24.19 13.69 -2.26
C MET A 36 24.60 14.37 -3.57
N THR A 37 25.47 13.71 -4.33
CA THR A 37 25.84 14.19 -5.64
C THR A 37 24.62 14.11 -6.54
N LEU A 38 24.09 15.25 -6.96
CA LEU A 38 22.95 15.31 -7.87
C LEU A 38 23.33 14.62 -9.20
N PRO A 39 22.45 13.78 -9.75
CA PRO A 39 22.68 13.11 -11.03
C PRO A 39 22.66 14.11 -12.20
N GLY A 40 23.23 13.70 -13.34
CA GLY A 40 23.21 14.45 -14.57
C GLY A 40 24.43 15.36 -14.81
N ASP A 41 24.53 15.85 -16.03
CA ASP A 41 25.60 16.74 -16.47
C ASP A 41 25.39 18.16 -15.92
N PRO A 42 26.44 18.82 -15.40
CA PRO A 42 26.35 20.18 -14.93
C PRO A 42 26.04 21.16 -16.08
N GLY A 43 25.19 22.13 -15.81
CA GLY A 43 24.79 23.20 -16.72
C GLY A 43 24.44 24.46 -15.94
N GLN A 44 23.95 25.48 -16.65
CA GLN A 44 23.49 26.73 -16.06
C GLN A 44 22.24 27.22 -16.79
N ASP A 45 21.28 27.76 -16.07
CA ASP A 45 20.13 28.48 -16.60
C ASP A 45 20.14 29.94 -16.13
N GLU A 46 19.09 30.69 -16.39
CA GLU A 46 18.97 32.10 -16.03
C GLU A 46 18.92 32.35 -14.50
N TYR A 47 18.69 31.32 -13.70
CA TYR A 47 18.56 31.43 -12.23
C TYR A 47 19.75 30.82 -11.48
N GLY A 48 20.60 30.00 -12.13
CA GLY A 48 21.77 29.42 -11.49
C GLY A 48 22.25 28.09 -12.07
N SER A 49 23.02 27.37 -11.27
CA SER A 49 23.61 26.10 -11.69
C SER A 49 22.54 25.00 -11.68
N VAL A 50 22.43 24.25 -12.76
CA VAL A 50 21.50 23.12 -12.96
C VAL A 50 22.27 21.85 -13.31
N ARG A 51 21.57 20.72 -13.25
CA ARG A 51 22.03 19.44 -13.79
C ARG A 51 20.97 18.83 -14.69
N VAL A 52 21.41 18.33 -15.84
CA VAL A 52 20.52 17.77 -16.86
C VAL A 52 20.83 16.29 -17.05
N GLU A 53 19.81 15.43 -16.84
CA GLU A 53 19.92 14.00 -17.08
C GLU A 53 18.87 13.56 -18.09
N ARG A 54 19.26 12.70 -19.02
CA ARG A 54 18.33 12.11 -19.99
C ARG A 54 17.51 11.00 -19.30
N LEU A 55 16.20 11.02 -19.48
CA LEU A 55 15.34 9.94 -19.01
C LEU A 55 15.75 8.60 -19.64
N SER A 56 15.94 7.59 -18.81
CA SER A 56 16.12 6.22 -19.27
C SER A 56 14.89 5.71 -20.05
N LYS A 57 15.09 4.72 -20.92
CA LYS A 57 13.98 4.13 -21.70
C LYS A 57 12.85 3.64 -20.80
N ILE A 58 13.19 2.94 -19.71
CA ILE A 58 12.19 2.43 -18.75
C ILE A 58 11.44 3.57 -18.05
N ARG A 59 12.15 4.62 -17.62
CA ARG A 59 11.52 5.78 -16.99
C ARG A 59 10.55 6.49 -17.93
N LYS A 60 10.92 6.61 -19.21
CA LYS A 60 10.04 7.18 -20.24
C LYS A 60 8.80 6.33 -20.47
N THR A 61 8.93 4.99 -20.48
CA THR A 61 7.79 4.07 -20.60
C THR A 61 6.85 4.22 -19.39
N ILE A 62 7.40 4.23 -18.16
CA ILE A 62 6.61 4.43 -16.94
C ILE A 62 5.87 5.78 -16.98
N ALA A 63 6.54 6.87 -17.36
CA ALA A 63 5.94 8.20 -17.44
C ALA A 63 4.76 8.22 -18.42
N ASN A 64 4.91 7.63 -19.61
CA ASN A 64 3.85 7.54 -20.60
C ASN A 64 2.66 6.69 -20.08
N GLN A 65 2.93 5.56 -19.43
CA GLN A 65 1.90 4.69 -18.85
C GLN A 65 1.11 5.39 -17.74
N MET A 66 1.81 6.10 -16.86
CA MET A 66 1.17 6.87 -15.78
C MET A 66 0.34 8.02 -16.32
N HIS A 67 0.84 8.72 -17.34
CA HIS A 67 0.09 9.78 -18.02
C HIS A 67 -1.16 9.23 -18.71
N ALA A 68 -1.05 8.13 -19.44
CA ALA A 68 -2.19 7.47 -20.08
C ALA A 68 -3.26 7.09 -19.05
N SER A 69 -2.87 6.42 -17.95
CA SER A 69 -3.80 6.06 -16.88
C SER A 69 -4.48 7.30 -16.28
N TRP A 70 -3.70 8.31 -15.93
CA TRP A 70 -4.24 9.54 -15.31
C TRP A 70 -5.26 10.25 -16.19
N SER A 71 -5.04 10.25 -17.51
CA SER A 71 -5.86 10.98 -18.47
C SER A 71 -7.11 10.20 -18.90
N THR A 72 -7.11 8.86 -18.79
CA THR A 72 -8.19 8.02 -19.32
C THR A 72 -9.09 7.41 -18.26
N VAL A 73 -8.59 7.24 -17.02
CA VAL A 73 -9.30 6.57 -15.92
C VAL A 73 -9.86 7.61 -14.94
N PRO A 74 -11.18 7.87 -14.92
CA PRO A 74 -11.83 8.65 -13.85
C PRO A 74 -11.85 7.79 -12.58
N ARG A 75 -10.76 7.85 -11.83
CA ARG A 75 -10.59 7.00 -10.66
C ARG A 75 -11.24 7.57 -9.42
N VAL A 76 -11.81 6.68 -8.63
CA VAL A 76 -12.22 6.92 -7.24
C VAL A 76 -11.29 6.12 -6.33
N THR A 77 -11.03 6.60 -5.13
CA THR A 77 -10.25 5.88 -4.12
C THR A 77 -11.04 5.80 -2.82
N ASN A 78 -11.26 4.59 -2.35
CA ASN A 78 -11.83 4.31 -1.04
C ASN A 78 -10.71 3.93 -0.05
N PHE A 79 -10.85 4.39 1.19
CA PHE A 79 -9.91 4.13 2.27
C PHE A 79 -10.61 3.35 3.37
N ASP A 80 -9.94 2.33 3.91
CA ASP A 80 -10.45 1.56 5.04
C ASP A 80 -9.29 0.94 5.82
N ASP A 81 -9.58 0.45 7.02
CA ASP A 81 -8.62 -0.27 7.87
C ASP A 81 -9.10 -1.72 8.08
N ALA A 82 -8.29 -2.68 7.69
CA ALA A 82 -8.55 -4.09 7.98
C ALA A 82 -7.90 -4.50 9.32
N ASP A 83 -8.68 -5.09 10.22
CA ASP A 83 -8.12 -5.72 11.42
C ASP A 83 -7.45 -7.05 11.06
N VAL A 84 -6.14 -7.08 11.17
CA VAL A 84 -5.30 -8.25 10.88
C VAL A 84 -4.68 -8.88 12.13
N THR A 85 -5.24 -8.61 13.32
CA THR A 85 -4.68 -9.06 14.61
C THR A 85 -4.59 -10.59 14.66
N ASP A 86 -5.66 -11.28 14.30
CA ASP A 86 -5.72 -12.73 14.36
C ASP A 86 -4.87 -13.37 13.26
N LEU A 87 -4.85 -12.75 12.07
CA LEU A 87 -3.97 -13.14 10.98
C LEU A 87 -2.48 -13.05 11.39
N GLU A 88 -2.08 -11.94 12.03
CA GLU A 88 -0.70 -11.75 12.50
C GLU A 88 -0.33 -12.71 13.63
N THR A 89 -1.28 -13.07 14.49
CA THR A 89 -1.09 -14.08 15.53
C THR A 89 -0.87 -15.45 14.89
N PHE A 90 -1.73 -15.85 13.95
CA PHE A 90 -1.57 -17.10 13.20
C PHE A 90 -0.25 -17.14 12.43
N ARG A 91 0.08 -16.07 11.69
CA ARG A 91 1.34 -16.00 10.94
C ARG A 91 2.57 -16.18 11.82
N ARG A 92 2.56 -15.58 13.03
CA ARG A 92 3.67 -15.68 13.98
C ARG A 92 3.80 -17.08 14.55
N SER A 93 2.69 -17.71 14.93
CA SER A 93 2.71 -19.08 15.46
C SER A 93 3.13 -20.13 14.43
N SER A 94 2.82 -19.91 13.14
CA SER A 94 3.16 -20.83 12.04
C SER A 94 4.52 -20.55 11.41
N LYS A 95 5.24 -19.49 11.83
CA LYS A 95 6.45 -19.02 11.16
C LYS A 95 7.55 -20.07 11.07
N ASP A 96 7.78 -20.78 12.16
CA ASP A 96 8.88 -21.75 12.29
C ASP A 96 8.57 -23.02 11.48
N ASP A 97 7.31 -23.47 11.43
CA ASP A 97 6.87 -24.61 10.64
C ASP A 97 7.06 -24.35 9.13
N TYR A 98 6.75 -23.13 8.69
CA TYR A 98 6.97 -22.73 7.30
C TYR A 98 8.46 -22.51 7.01
N ALA A 99 9.23 -21.98 7.95
CA ALA A 99 10.67 -21.81 7.80
C ALA A 99 11.39 -23.15 7.65
N ALA A 100 10.96 -24.20 8.36
CA ALA A 100 11.47 -25.57 8.19
C ALA A 100 11.24 -26.13 6.78
N GLN A 101 10.24 -25.62 6.05
CA GLN A 101 9.94 -25.94 4.65
C GLN A 101 10.62 -24.98 3.65
N GLY A 102 11.52 -24.10 4.12
CA GLY A 102 12.19 -23.08 3.29
C GLY A 102 11.28 -21.92 2.86
N ILE A 103 10.15 -21.71 3.53
CA ILE A 103 9.17 -20.69 3.20
C ILE A 103 9.26 -19.52 4.18
N LYS A 104 9.55 -18.32 3.68
CA LYS A 104 9.47 -17.09 4.48
C LYS A 104 8.03 -16.58 4.51
N LEU A 105 7.29 -16.92 5.56
CA LEU A 105 5.91 -16.52 5.71
C LEU A 105 5.79 -15.05 6.14
N THR A 106 5.28 -14.21 5.25
CA THR A 106 4.95 -12.79 5.47
C THR A 106 3.44 -12.59 5.40
N THR A 107 2.94 -11.39 5.68
CA THR A 107 1.51 -11.04 5.58
C THR A 107 1.02 -11.01 4.13
N MET A 108 1.92 -10.68 3.19
CA MET A 108 1.55 -10.49 1.77
C MET A 108 0.93 -11.72 1.09
N PRO A 109 1.39 -12.96 1.26
CA PRO A 109 0.73 -14.14 0.68
C PRO A 109 -0.73 -14.30 1.11
N PHE A 110 -1.06 -13.99 2.35
CA PHE A 110 -2.44 -14.03 2.85
C PHE A 110 -3.29 -12.95 2.20
N LEU A 111 -2.76 -11.73 2.10
CA LEU A 111 -3.45 -10.63 1.44
C LEU A 111 -3.69 -10.93 -0.04
N ILE A 112 -2.67 -11.43 -0.75
CA ILE A 112 -2.80 -11.82 -2.18
C ILE A 112 -3.91 -12.86 -2.33
N LYS A 113 -3.94 -13.88 -1.46
CA LYS A 113 -4.99 -14.92 -1.52
C LYS A 113 -6.38 -14.35 -1.21
N ALA A 114 -6.50 -13.49 -0.20
CA ALA A 114 -7.76 -12.84 0.14
C ALA A 114 -8.28 -11.97 -1.02
N VAL A 115 -7.41 -11.14 -1.61
CA VAL A 115 -7.75 -10.31 -2.78
C VAL A 115 -8.12 -11.18 -3.98
N ALA A 116 -7.36 -12.23 -4.28
CA ALA A 116 -7.68 -13.14 -5.38
C ALA A 116 -9.06 -13.81 -5.20
N THR A 117 -9.42 -14.15 -3.95
CA THR A 117 -10.76 -14.68 -3.63
C THR A 117 -11.84 -13.61 -3.82
N ALA A 118 -11.60 -12.39 -3.36
CA ALA A 118 -12.53 -11.27 -3.53
C ALA A 118 -12.76 -10.94 -5.03
N LEU A 119 -11.70 -10.95 -5.86
CA LEU A 119 -11.81 -10.72 -7.30
C LEU A 119 -12.64 -11.78 -8.02
N ARG A 120 -12.69 -13.02 -7.53
CA ARG A 120 -13.59 -14.07 -8.05
C ARG A 120 -15.06 -13.81 -7.68
N LEU A 121 -15.32 -13.15 -6.56
CA LEU A 121 -16.66 -12.76 -6.12
C LEU A 121 -17.13 -11.44 -6.75
N HIS A 122 -16.18 -10.57 -7.12
CA HIS A 122 -16.45 -9.25 -7.71
C HIS A 122 -15.74 -9.12 -9.08
N PRO A 123 -16.25 -9.79 -10.14
CA PRO A 123 -15.56 -9.89 -11.43
C PRO A 123 -15.33 -8.55 -12.12
N ALA A 124 -16.13 -7.53 -11.83
CA ALA A 124 -15.92 -6.18 -12.37
C ALA A 124 -14.56 -5.58 -11.96
N MET A 125 -14.03 -5.96 -10.79
CA MET A 125 -12.71 -5.54 -10.33
C MET A 125 -11.56 -6.28 -11.04
N ASN A 126 -11.86 -7.37 -11.77
CA ASN A 126 -10.90 -8.20 -12.51
C ASN A 126 -11.18 -8.19 -14.02
N ALA A 127 -11.57 -7.02 -14.52
CA ALA A 127 -12.00 -6.83 -15.91
C ALA A 127 -11.08 -5.84 -16.65
N VAL A 128 -11.36 -5.67 -17.92
CA VAL A 128 -10.81 -4.60 -18.78
C VAL A 128 -11.96 -3.94 -19.52
N ILE A 129 -11.98 -2.62 -19.51
CA ILE A 129 -12.93 -1.84 -20.32
C ILE A 129 -12.25 -1.43 -21.62
N ASP A 130 -12.93 -1.70 -22.73
CA ASP A 130 -12.55 -1.30 -24.08
C ASP A 130 -13.61 -0.34 -24.62
N MET A 131 -13.31 0.95 -24.52
CA MET A 131 -14.23 2.01 -24.96
C MET A 131 -14.28 2.16 -26.47
N ASP A 132 -13.27 1.67 -27.20
CA ASP A 132 -13.23 1.77 -28.66
C ASP A 132 -14.19 0.77 -29.32
N ASN A 133 -14.39 -0.37 -28.66
CA ASN A 133 -15.25 -1.45 -29.10
C ASN A 133 -16.55 -1.60 -28.28
N ASP A 134 -16.81 -0.71 -27.33
CA ASP A 134 -17.97 -0.75 -26.41
C ASP A 134 -18.09 -2.11 -25.67
N GLN A 135 -16.95 -2.62 -25.14
CA GLN A 135 -16.88 -3.95 -24.55
C GLN A 135 -16.22 -3.95 -23.16
N VAL A 136 -16.65 -4.90 -22.34
CA VAL A 136 -15.98 -5.25 -21.08
C VAL A 136 -15.54 -6.71 -21.16
N THR A 137 -14.26 -6.96 -20.92
CA THR A 137 -13.70 -8.31 -20.84
C THR A 137 -13.49 -8.69 -19.38
N TYR A 138 -14.28 -9.61 -18.87
CA TYR A 138 -14.10 -10.22 -17.55
C TYR A 138 -13.08 -11.36 -17.65
N ARG A 139 -12.18 -11.46 -16.65
CA ARG A 139 -11.14 -12.48 -16.65
C ARG A 139 -11.46 -13.58 -15.66
N ASP A 140 -11.44 -14.84 -16.13
CA ASP A 140 -11.69 -16.03 -15.28
C ASP A 140 -10.43 -16.52 -14.55
N TYR A 141 -9.37 -15.74 -14.54
CA TYR A 141 -8.11 -16.00 -13.85
C TYR A 141 -7.62 -14.71 -13.16
N VAL A 142 -6.78 -14.86 -12.16
CA VAL A 142 -6.18 -13.72 -11.46
C VAL A 142 -4.65 -13.78 -11.60
N ASN A 143 -4.10 -12.81 -12.34
CA ASN A 143 -2.67 -12.54 -12.38
C ASN A 143 -2.39 -11.29 -11.55
N MET A 144 -1.80 -11.49 -10.38
CA MET A 144 -1.58 -10.40 -9.43
C MET A 144 -0.28 -9.66 -9.74
N GLY A 145 -0.41 -8.40 -10.15
CA GLY A 145 0.70 -7.46 -10.24
C GLY A 145 1.19 -7.06 -8.85
N ILE A 146 2.48 -7.18 -8.61
CA ILE A 146 3.10 -6.79 -7.34
C ILE A 146 4.06 -5.64 -7.60
N ALA A 147 3.76 -4.46 -7.05
CA ALA A 147 4.65 -3.32 -7.17
C ALA A 147 5.92 -3.53 -6.35
N ILE A 148 7.06 -3.59 -7.00
CA ILE A 148 8.38 -3.82 -6.39
C ILE A 148 9.31 -2.69 -6.81
N ASP A 149 9.97 -2.08 -5.83
CA ASP A 149 11.00 -1.07 -6.09
C ASP A 149 12.29 -1.73 -6.56
N SER A 150 12.90 -1.16 -7.59
CA SER A 150 14.17 -1.60 -8.17
C SER A 150 15.07 -0.42 -8.48
N GLU A 151 16.36 -0.67 -8.70
CA GLU A 151 17.31 0.37 -9.13
C GLU A 151 16.89 1.09 -10.42
N ARG A 152 16.07 0.44 -11.26
CA ARG A 152 15.52 1.01 -12.50
C ARG A 152 14.21 1.78 -12.29
N GLY A 153 13.68 1.80 -11.06
CA GLY A 153 12.38 2.38 -10.67
C GLY A 153 11.37 1.31 -10.29
N LEU A 154 10.15 1.73 -10.01
CA LEU A 154 9.05 0.85 -9.63
C LEU A 154 8.61 0.01 -10.83
N VAL A 155 8.63 -1.31 -10.67
CA VAL A 155 8.15 -2.27 -11.68
C VAL A 155 7.03 -3.12 -11.09
N VAL A 156 6.13 -3.61 -11.94
CA VAL A 156 4.96 -4.40 -11.53
C VAL A 156 4.97 -5.75 -12.25
N PRO A 157 5.83 -6.69 -11.81
CA PRO A 157 5.78 -8.06 -12.32
C PRO A 157 4.55 -8.79 -11.80
N ASN A 158 4.13 -9.84 -12.52
CA ASN A 158 2.90 -10.57 -12.26
C ASN A 158 3.17 -11.96 -11.69
N LEU A 159 2.52 -12.27 -10.56
CA LEU A 159 2.35 -13.62 -10.08
C LEU A 159 1.08 -14.20 -10.71
N ARG A 160 1.25 -15.21 -11.57
CA ARG A 160 0.17 -15.74 -12.40
C ARG A 160 -0.71 -16.72 -11.65
N HIS A 161 -2.01 -16.75 -12.01
CA HIS A 161 -3.01 -17.72 -11.53
C HIS A 161 -3.08 -17.88 -10.00
N VAL A 162 -2.95 -16.74 -9.27
CA VAL A 162 -2.93 -16.75 -7.79
C VAL A 162 -4.23 -17.25 -7.16
N ASP A 163 -5.33 -17.19 -7.89
CA ASP A 163 -6.62 -17.75 -7.50
C ASP A 163 -6.58 -19.27 -7.31
N SER A 164 -5.76 -19.98 -8.09
CA SER A 164 -5.56 -21.43 -7.98
C SER A 164 -4.46 -21.87 -7.01
N LEU A 165 -3.58 -20.92 -6.58
CA LEU A 165 -2.45 -21.22 -5.70
C LEU A 165 -2.86 -21.22 -4.22
N GLY A 166 -2.19 -22.07 -3.42
CA GLY A 166 -2.22 -22.00 -1.97
C GLY A 166 -1.26 -20.93 -1.42
N ILE A 167 -1.39 -20.63 -0.12
CA ILE A 167 -0.53 -19.64 0.56
C ILE A 167 0.96 -19.99 0.46
N PRO A 168 1.39 -21.27 0.61
CA PRO A 168 2.81 -21.65 0.46
C PRO A 168 3.37 -21.37 -0.94
N GLU A 169 2.61 -21.67 -1.99
CA GLU A 169 2.99 -21.44 -3.38
C GLU A 169 3.08 -19.93 -3.67
N ILE A 170 2.11 -19.16 -3.20
CA ILE A 170 2.14 -17.69 -3.32
C ILE A 170 3.36 -17.12 -2.58
N ALA A 171 3.68 -17.62 -1.38
CA ALA A 171 4.83 -17.14 -0.61
C ALA A 171 6.16 -17.43 -1.32
N LYS A 172 6.33 -18.63 -1.90
CA LYS A 172 7.51 -19.00 -2.70
C LYS A 172 7.62 -18.16 -3.96
N GLY A 173 6.52 -18.05 -4.72
CA GLY A 173 6.48 -17.26 -5.95
C GLY A 173 6.79 -15.78 -5.72
N LEU A 174 6.25 -15.20 -4.64
CA LEU A 174 6.52 -13.81 -4.25
C LEU A 174 7.99 -13.60 -3.87
N ALA A 175 8.60 -14.53 -3.13
CA ALA A 175 10.01 -14.45 -2.74
C ALA A 175 10.94 -14.55 -3.96
N ASP A 176 10.66 -15.46 -4.89
CA ASP A 176 11.38 -15.60 -6.15
C ASP A 176 11.26 -14.33 -7.00
N LEU A 177 10.03 -13.86 -7.21
CA LEU A 177 9.75 -12.65 -7.97
C LEU A 177 10.53 -11.43 -7.43
N ALA A 178 10.48 -11.22 -6.10
CA ALA A 178 11.21 -10.14 -5.45
C ALA A 178 12.74 -10.27 -5.59
N THR A 179 13.25 -11.49 -5.57
CA THR A 179 14.69 -11.76 -5.75
C THR A 179 15.13 -11.46 -7.18
N ARG A 180 14.37 -11.93 -8.17
CA ARG A 180 14.65 -11.68 -9.60
C ARG A 180 14.61 -10.19 -9.93
N VAL A 181 13.62 -9.46 -9.41
CA VAL A 181 13.51 -8.01 -9.61
C VAL A 181 14.71 -7.26 -9.03
N ARG A 182 15.12 -7.58 -7.79
CA ARG A 182 16.30 -6.94 -7.16
C ARG A 182 17.59 -7.20 -7.92
N ASN A 183 17.71 -8.39 -8.51
CA ASN A 183 18.87 -8.78 -9.32
C ASN A 183 18.77 -8.29 -10.78
N ASN A 184 17.77 -7.46 -11.12
CA ASN A 184 17.49 -7.02 -12.49
C ASN A 184 17.30 -8.19 -13.50
N ASN A 185 16.90 -9.36 -13.01
CA ASN A 185 16.68 -10.57 -13.80
C ASN A 185 15.17 -10.80 -14.01
N PHE A 186 14.55 -9.93 -14.80
CA PHE A 186 13.15 -10.05 -15.19
C PHE A 186 12.94 -9.60 -16.64
N GLY A 187 12.04 -10.27 -17.33
CA GLY A 187 11.70 -9.99 -18.73
C GLY A 187 10.44 -9.14 -18.86
N VAL A 188 10.21 -8.62 -20.07
CA VAL A 188 9.01 -7.83 -20.40
C VAL A 188 7.74 -8.66 -20.24
N ASP A 189 7.81 -9.97 -20.52
CA ASP A 189 6.66 -10.89 -20.42
C ASP A 189 6.16 -11.06 -18.99
N GLU A 190 7.01 -10.84 -18.00
CA GLU A 190 6.62 -10.89 -16.58
C GLU A 190 5.87 -9.63 -16.14
N LEU A 191 6.06 -8.52 -16.88
CA LEU A 191 5.37 -7.24 -16.63
C LEU A 191 4.03 -7.14 -17.37
N ARG A 192 3.66 -8.15 -18.19
CA ARG A 192 2.44 -8.14 -19.00
C ARG A 192 1.41 -9.14 -18.50
N GLY A 193 0.15 -8.84 -18.78
CA GLY A 193 -0.96 -9.75 -18.51
C GLY A 193 -1.40 -9.77 -17.05
N GLY A 194 -1.07 -8.75 -16.27
CA GLY A 194 -1.66 -8.48 -14.97
C GLY A 194 -3.15 -8.21 -15.08
N THR A 195 -3.90 -8.54 -14.06
CA THR A 195 -5.35 -8.33 -14.00
C THR A 195 -5.76 -7.43 -12.85
N PHE A 196 -4.92 -7.34 -11.83
CA PHE A 196 -5.09 -6.48 -10.66
C PHE A 196 -3.71 -6.25 -10.01
N THR A 197 -3.47 -5.06 -9.50
CA THR A 197 -2.17 -4.71 -8.88
C THR A 197 -2.29 -4.51 -7.37
N ILE A 198 -1.32 -5.01 -6.61
CA ILE A 198 -1.10 -4.66 -5.20
C ILE A 198 0.19 -3.86 -5.07
N SER A 199 0.08 -2.68 -4.43
CA SER A 199 1.23 -1.83 -4.06
C SER A 199 1.39 -1.81 -2.54
N ASN A 200 2.57 -2.17 -2.03
CA ASN A 200 2.84 -2.25 -0.60
C ASN A 200 3.78 -1.13 -0.14
N LEU A 201 3.24 -0.12 0.53
CA LEU A 201 4.01 0.96 1.17
C LEU A 201 4.45 0.63 2.60
N GLY A 202 4.05 -0.51 3.16
CA GLY A 202 4.32 -0.86 4.55
C GLY A 202 5.80 -0.84 4.93
N ALA A 203 6.69 -1.16 4.00
CA ALA A 203 8.14 -1.14 4.19
C ALA A 203 8.75 0.27 4.12
N ILE A 204 8.18 1.16 3.29
CA ILE A 204 8.68 2.52 3.05
C ILE A 204 8.11 3.49 4.09
N GLY A 205 6.86 3.28 4.48
CA GLY A 205 6.08 4.13 5.37
C GLY A 205 4.95 4.82 4.63
N GLY A 206 3.96 5.24 5.38
CA GLY A 206 2.71 5.81 4.86
C GLY A 206 1.52 5.00 5.36
N THR A 207 0.39 5.68 5.48
CA THR A 207 -0.87 5.08 5.94
C THR A 207 -1.77 4.86 4.74
N TYR A 208 -2.14 5.93 4.05
CA TYR A 208 -3.02 5.92 2.89
C TYR A 208 -2.37 6.68 1.74
N SER A 209 -2.78 6.37 0.52
CA SER A 209 -2.41 7.09 -0.69
C SER A 209 -3.47 6.87 -1.75
N THR A 210 -3.44 7.63 -2.82
CA THR A 210 -4.31 7.49 -3.98
C THR A 210 -3.54 6.89 -5.16
N PRO A 211 -3.38 5.56 -5.23
CA PRO A 211 -2.56 4.95 -6.27
C PRO A 211 -3.17 5.17 -7.67
N ILE A 212 -2.30 5.28 -8.66
CA ILE A 212 -2.68 5.36 -10.06
C ILE A 212 -2.93 3.93 -10.57
N VAL A 213 -4.09 3.70 -11.18
CA VAL A 213 -4.46 2.40 -11.74
C VAL A 213 -3.47 1.99 -12.84
N ASN A 214 -3.03 0.76 -12.85
CA ASN A 214 -2.09 0.24 -13.83
C ASN A 214 -2.84 -0.24 -15.09
N VAL A 215 -3.19 0.69 -16.00
CA VAL A 215 -3.95 0.34 -17.21
C VAL A 215 -3.26 -0.77 -18.02
N PRO A 216 -4.01 -1.75 -18.59
CA PRO A 216 -5.48 -1.76 -18.78
C PRO A 216 -6.27 -2.39 -17.61
N GLU A 217 -5.67 -2.59 -16.44
CA GLU A 217 -6.38 -3.03 -15.25
C GLU A 217 -7.41 -1.97 -14.84
N VAL A 218 -8.47 -2.38 -14.13
CA VAL A 218 -9.52 -1.46 -13.66
C VAL A 218 -9.32 -1.05 -12.21
N ALA A 219 -8.46 -1.72 -11.44
CA ALA A 219 -8.27 -1.40 -10.04
C ALA A 219 -6.86 -1.73 -9.53
N ILE A 220 -6.49 -1.06 -8.43
CA ILE A 220 -5.23 -1.25 -7.70
C ILE A 220 -5.48 -1.12 -6.20
N LEU A 221 -4.95 -2.03 -5.40
CA LEU A 221 -4.96 -1.96 -3.95
C LEU A 221 -3.59 -1.51 -3.43
N LEU A 222 -3.58 -0.42 -2.68
CA LEU A 222 -2.40 -0.01 -1.93
C LEU A 222 -2.57 -0.40 -0.46
N VAL A 223 -1.51 -0.99 0.10
CA VAL A 223 -1.44 -1.41 1.50
C VAL A 223 -0.46 -0.52 2.24
N GLY A 224 -0.93 0.15 3.28
CA GLY A 224 -0.12 0.98 4.15
C GLY A 224 0.59 0.19 5.25
N ARG A 225 1.30 0.92 6.11
CA ARG A 225 1.98 0.31 7.26
C ARG A 225 0.98 -0.13 8.32
N THR A 226 0.91 -1.43 8.60
CA THR A 226 0.15 -1.97 9.73
C THR A 226 0.66 -1.38 11.05
N ARG A 227 -0.26 -0.97 11.91
CA ARG A 227 0.02 -0.30 13.19
C ARG A 227 -0.96 -0.78 14.26
N LYS A 228 -0.54 -0.74 15.52
CA LYS A 228 -1.45 -0.95 16.65
C LYS A 228 -2.28 0.30 16.88
N LEU A 229 -3.59 0.15 16.87
CA LEU A 229 -4.54 1.21 17.19
C LEU A 229 -5.50 0.75 18.29
N PRO A 230 -5.99 1.67 19.14
CA PRO A 230 -7.10 1.37 20.04
C PRO A 230 -8.38 1.28 19.19
N VAL A 231 -9.08 0.17 19.31
CA VAL A 231 -10.35 -0.06 18.60
C VAL A 231 -11.42 -0.34 19.63
N VAL A 232 -12.56 0.31 19.49
CA VAL A 232 -13.76 0.00 20.28
C VAL A 232 -14.39 -1.27 19.73
N MET A 233 -14.53 -2.28 20.56
CA MET A 233 -15.13 -3.57 20.21
C MET A 233 -16.65 -3.51 20.37
N GLU A 234 -17.36 -4.55 19.90
CA GLU A 234 -18.83 -4.64 19.99
C GLU A 234 -19.38 -4.60 21.43
N ASP A 235 -18.55 -4.98 22.40
CA ASP A 235 -18.85 -4.94 23.84
C ASP A 235 -18.44 -3.63 24.51
N ASP A 236 -18.18 -2.57 23.74
CA ASP A 236 -17.66 -1.27 24.16
C ASP A 236 -16.27 -1.30 24.85
N SER A 237 -15.60 -2.45 24.90
CA SER A 237 -14.22 -2.52 25.39
C SER A 237 -13.25 -1.90 24.39
N ILE A 238 -12.15 -1.31 24.88
CA ILE A 238 -11.09 -0.79 24.01
C ILE A 238 -9.94 -1.81 23.98
N GLN A 239 -9.63 -2.28 22.77
CA GLN A 239 -8.55 -3.25 22.56
C GLN A 239 -7.51 -2.72 21.59
N ALA A 240 -6.23 -3.09 21.81
CA ALA A 240 -5.15 -2.77 20.88
C ALA A 240 -5.17 -3.78 19.72
N ARG A 241 -5.60 -3.36 18.53
CA ARG A 241 -5.70 -4.19 17.33
C ARG A 241 -4.62 -3.83 16.31
N GLN A 242 -4.20 -4.80 15.50
CA GLN A 242 -3.29 -4.59 14.36
C GLN A 242 -4.11 -4.17 13.15
N MET A 243 -4.13 -2.86 12.86
CA MET A 243 -4.91 -2.30 11.77
C MET A 243 -4.03 -2.10 10.53
N MET A 244 -4.45 -2.68 9.41
CA MET A 244 -3.79 -2.56 8.11
C MET A 244 -4.54 -1.57 7.26
N PRO A 245 -3.96 -0.37 6.96
CA PRO A 245 -4.61 0.61 6.10
C PRO A 245 -4.64 0.13 4.66
N LEU A 246 -5.78 0.27 4.03
CA LEU A 246 -6.05 -0.09 2.65
C LEU A 246 -6.50 1.14 1.87
N SER A 247 -6.05 1.27 0.63
CA SER A 247 -6.50 2.30 -0.31
C SER A 247 -6.79 1.62 -1.64
N LEU A 248 -8.06 1.47 -1.98
CA LEU A 248 -8.51 0.84 -3.22
C LEU A 248 -8.87 1.92 -4.23
N SER A 249 -8.08 2.06 -5.31
CA SER A 249 -8.42 2.91 -6.45
C SER A 249 -8.96 2.07 -7.60
N TYR A 250 -10.02 2.56 -8.23
CA TYR A 250 -10.67 1.85 -9.33
C TYR A 250 -11.26 2.80 -10.38
N ASP A 251 -11.48 2.26 -11.58
CA ASP A 251 -12.06 2.95 -12.71
C ASP A 251 -13.58 3.06 -12.55
N HIS A 252 -14.06 4.28 -12.28
CA HIS A 252 -15.48 4.54 -12.04
C HIS A 252 -16.35 4.48 -13.30
N ARG A 253 -15.77 4.21 -14.48
CA ARG A 253 -16.55 3.89 -15.68
C ARG A 253 -17.16 2.50 -15.64
N LEU A 254 -16.57 1.59 -14.84
CA LEU A 254 -17.00 0.19 -14.73
C LEU A 254 -17.41 -0.20 -13.31
N VAL A 255 -16.78 0.38 -12.29
CA VAL A 255 -16.96 -0.01 -10.90
C VAL A 255 -17.63 1.11 -10.13
N ASP A 256 -18.78 0.81 -9.55
CA ASP A 256 -19.52 1.71 -8.66
C ASP A 256 -19.21 1.42 -7.19
N VAL A 257 -19.40 2.43 -6.32
CA VAL A 257 -19.08 2.34 -4.87
C VAL A 257 -19.88 1.22 -4.16
N ALA A 258 -21.02 0.80 -4.72
CA ALA A 258 -21.90 -0.21 -4.14
C ALA A 258 -21.53 -1.66 -4.56
N LEU A 259 -20.49 -1.86 -5.37
CA LEU A 259 -19.98 -3.17 -5.78
C LEU A 259 -18.95 -3.66 -4.75
#